data_2fad84e617d347aa2154184a76d45bba
#
_entry.id   2fad84e617d347aa2154184a76d45bba
#
_cell.length_a   1.000
_cell.length_b   1.000
_cell.length_c   1.000
_cell.angle_alpha   90.00
_cell.angle_beta   90.00
_cell.angle_gamma   90.00
#
_symmetry.space_group_name_H-M   'P 1'
#
loop_
_entity.id
_entity.type
_entity.pdbx_description
1 polymer ?
#
loop_
_entity_poly.entity_id
_entity_poly.type
_entity_poly.pdbx_seq_one_letter_code
_entity_poly.pdbx_strand_id
1 'polypeptide(L)'
;QDFIDGKESAFKEIYEKYVSTLRYFGNKFLPEERVIEDILQDTFVSLWENRKKFNNELAIKSFLYTGVKNRCLNNLRHEKIKQKYVEGFVEEPSESFLENVIEAELFEMLHRIFDELPPACKEVYQLSLEGKKHEEIASLLNISINTVKKYKNNANHYMRKRVKDFRLFLLLLKAWDSSNNV
;
A
#
# COMPACT_ATOMS: atom_id res chain seq x y z
N GLN A 1 -20.21 -3.80 -11.97
CA GLN A 1 -21.61 -3.36 -12.13
C GLN A 1 -22.25 -3.11 -10.75
N ASP A 2 -22.17 -4.03 -9.80
CA ASP A 2 -22.78 -3.96 -8.46
C ASP A 2 -22.44 -2.68 -7.68
N PHE A 3 -21.23 -2.17 -7.81
CA PHE A 3 -20.81 -0.90 -7.21
C PHE A 3 -21.57 0.30 -7.82
N ILE A 4 -21.71 0.33 -9.14
CA ILE A 4 -22.40 1.40 -9.87
C ILE A 4 -23.89 1.40 -9.49
N ASP A 5 -24.46 0.22 -9.30
CA ASP A 5 -25.85 0.03 -8.88
C ASP A 5 -26.09 0.36 -7.40
N GLY A 6 -25.01 0.66 -6.65
CA GLY A 6 -25.08 1.12 -5.27
C GLY A 6 -25.24 -0.01 -4.24
N LYS A 7 -24.74 -1.22 -4.53
CA LYS A 7 -24.68 -2.29 -3.54
C LYS A 7 -23.59 -2.00 -2.52
N GLU A 8 -23.97 -1.93 -1.26
CA GLU A 8 -23.02 -1.67 -0.14
C GLU A 8 -21.96 -2.76 -0.01
N SER A 9 -22.28 -4.02 -0.33
CA SER A 9 -21.30 -5.11 -0.33
C SER A 9 -20.16 -4.88 -1.32
N ALA A 10 -20.47 -4.40 -2.53
CA ALA A 10 -19.45 -4.07 -3.52
C ALA A 10 -18.59 -2.87 -3.11
N PHE A 11 -19.18 -1.88 -2.43
CA PHE A 11 -18.41 -0.79 -1.84
C PHE A 11 -17.47 -1.27 -0.73
N LYS A 12 -17.97 -2.15 0.15
CA LYS A 12 -17.16 -2.77 1.21
C LYS A 12 -15.96 -3.51 0.64
N GLU A 13 -16.15 -4.30 -0.42
CA GLU A 13 -15.05 -5.02 -1.10
C GLU A 13 -13.99 -4.03 -1.64
N ILE A 14 -14.42 -2.92 -2.27
CA ILE A 14 -13.50 -1.89 -2.75
C ILE A 14 -12.78 -1.23 -1.58
N TYR A 15 -13.47 -0.90 -0.50
CA TYR A 15 -12.88 -0.31 0.70
C TYR A 15 -11.82 -1.24 1.29
N GLU A 16 -12.16 -2.48 1.58
CA GLU A 16 -11.24 -3.49 2.14
C GLU A 16 -10.02 -3.73 1.23
N LYS A 17 -10.22 -3.67 -0.08
CA LYS A 17 -9.16 -3.86 -1.06
C LYS A 17 -8.13 -2.72 -1.09
N TYR A 18 -8.55 -1.48 -0.86
CA TYR A 18 -7.69 -0.32 -1.11
C TYR A 18 -7.29 0.46 0.15
N VAL A 19 -8.00 0.32 1.28
CA VAL A 19 -7.80 1.18 2.45
C VAL A 19 -6.39 1.09 3.02
N SER A 20 -5.80 -0.10 3.16
CA SER A 20 -4.46 -0.28 3.73
C SER A 20 -3.38 0.30 2.81
N THR A 21 -3.49 0.04 1.50
CA THR A 21 -2.57 0.55 0.49
C THR A 21 -2.61 2.08 0.41
N LEU A 22 -3.81 2.65 0.44
CA LEU A 22 -3.99 4.11 0.41
C LEU A 22 -3.51 4.78 1.70
N ARG A 23 -3.66 4.13 2.86
CA ARG A 23 -3.08 4.59 4.13
C ARG A 23 -1.57 4.66 4.04
N TYR A 24 -0.92 3.58 3.60
CA TYR A 24 0.52 3.56 3.36
C TYR A 24 0.96 4.67 2.39
N PHE A 25 0.22 4.84 1.28
CA PHE A 25 0.47 5.89 0.31
C PHE A 25 0.31 7.31 0.90
N GLY A 26 -0.75 7.54 1.69
CA GLY A 26 -0.99 8.83 2.35
C GLY A 26 0.09 9.19 3.37
N ASN A 27 0.60 8.21 4.11
CA ASN A 27 1.67 8.39 5.09
C ASN A 27 3.01 8.83 4.47
N LYS A 28 3.18 8.72 3.14
CA LYS A 28 4.33 9.32 2.44
C LYS A 28 4.26 10.85 2.38
N PHE A 29 3.08 11.43 2.52
CA PHE A 29 2.86 12.88 2.46
C PHE A 29 2.68 13.49 3.85
N LEU A 30 2.00 12.79 4.75
CA LEU A 30 1.63 13.29 6.08
C LEU A 30 1.95 12.23 7.14
N PRO A 31 2.65 12.59 8.23
CA PRO A 31 2.97 11.65 9.31
C PRO A 31 1.81 11.39 10.28
N GLU A 32 0.78 12.27 10.31
CA GLU A 32 -0.31 12.21 11.27
C GLU A 32 -1.38 11.20 10.81
N GLU A 33 -1.40 10.02 11.45
CA GLU A 33 -2.33 8.93 11.12
C GLU A 33 -3.81 9.37 11.15
N ARG A 34 -4.20 10.20 12.11
CA ARG A 34 -5.58 10.69 12.24
C ARG A 34 -5.99 11.52 11.02
N VAL A 35 -5.10 12.37 10.53
CA VAL A 35 -5.36 13.19 9.33
C VAL A 35 -5.49 12.31 8.10
N ILE A 36 -4.69 11.26 8.01
CA ILE A 36 -4.80 10.27 6.91
C ILE A 36 -6.13 9.54 6.96
N GLU A 37 -6.60 9.10 8.14
CA GLU A 37 -7.91 8.45 8.26
C GLU A 37 -9.06 9.35 7.79
N ASP A 38 -9.06 10.64 8.18
CA ASP A 38 -10.06 11.60 7.72
C ASP A 38 -10.01 11.78 6.19
N ILE A 39 -8.80 11.89 5.61
CA ILE A 39 -8.59 11.99 4.16
C ILE A 39 -9.09 10.73 3.43
N LEU A 40 -8.84 9.55 3.97
CA LEU A 40 -9.32 8.30 3.40
C LEU A 40 -10.84 8.24 3.43
N GLN A 41 -11.47 8.55 4.57
CA GLN A 41 -12.92 8.58 4.71
C GLN A 41 -13.56 9.50 3.67
N ASP A 42 -13.08 10.74 3.55
CA ASP A 42 -13.57 11.72 2.58
C ASP A 42 -13.39 11.25 1.14
N THR A 43 -12.28 10.54 0.87
CA THR A 43 -12.00 10.02 -0.48
C THR A 43 -12.96 8.89 -0.83
N PHE A 44 -13.25 7.98 0.09
CA PHE A 44 -14.20 6.88 -0.13
C PHE A 44 -15.65 7.37 -0.19
N VAL A 45 -16.03 8.38 0.62
CA VAL A 45 -17.34 9.05 0.49
C VAL A 45 -17.48 9.67 -0.90
N SER A 46 -16.47 10.42 -1.36
CA SER A 46 -16.45 11.00 -2.70
C SER A 46 -16.53 9.95 -3.81
N LEU A 47 -15.87 8.79 -3.63
CA LEU A 47 -15.97 7.65 -4.55
C LEU A 47 -17.41 7.14 -4.64
N TRP A 48 -18.07 6.95 -3.49
CA TRP A 48 -19.44 6.47 -3.42
C TRP A 48 -20.43 7.43 -4.09
N GLU A 49 -20.30 8.72 -3.83
CA GLU A 49 -21.14 9.75 -4.43
C GLU A 49 -21.00 9.80 -5.95
N ASN A 50 -19.78 9.58 -6.45
CA ASN A 50 -19.46 9.60 -7.89
C ASN A 50 -19.51 8.22 -8.55
N ARG A 51 -20.01 7.17 -7.88
CA ARG A 51 -19.93 5.77 -8.33
C ARG A 51 -20.41 5.52 -9.75
N LYS A 52 -21.42 6.27 -10.21
CA LYS A 52 -21.97 6.15 -11.57
C LYS A 52 -21.03 6.60 -12.70
N LYS A 53 -19.93 7.29 -12.35
CA LYS A 53 -18.93 7.77 -13.32
C LYS A 53 -17.85 6.74 -13.65
N PHE A 54 -17.77 5.65 -12.87
CA PHE A 54 -16.72 4.66 -13.02
C PHE A 54 -17.20 3.47 -13.83
N ASN A 55 -16.48 3.12 -14.90
CA ASN A 55 -16.79 2.02 -15.79
C ASN A 55 -15.85 0.81 -15.65
N ASN A 56 -14.78 0.95 -14.86
CA ASN A 56 -13.80 -0.11 -14.63
C ASN A 56 -13.02 0.14 -13.33
N GLU A 57 -12.31 -0.89 -12.89
CA GLU A 57 -11.51 -0.86 -11.66
C GLU A 57 -10.33 0.12 -11.74
N LEU A 58 -9.72 0.28 -12.92
CA LEU A 58 -8.60 1.20 -13.10
C LEU A 58 -9.01 2.65 -12.87
N ALA A 59 -10.21 3.03 -13.33
CA ALA A 59 -10.78 4.36 -13.07
C ALA A 59 -11.03 4.60 -11.58
N ILE A 60 -11.55 3.60 -10.85
CA ILE A 60 -11.72 3.65 -9.40
C ILE A 60 -10.36 3.83 -8.70
N LYS A 61 -9.38 3.01 -9.06
CA LYS A 61 -8.03 3.06 -8.51
C LYS A 61 -7.38 4.43 -8.73
N SER A 62 -7.41 4.93 -9.96
CA SER A 62 -6.87 6.25 -10.31
C SER A 62 -7.55 7.36 -9.52
N PHE A 63 -8.87 7.32 -9.37
CA PHE A 63 -9.62 8.29 -8.57
C PHE A 63 -9.19 8.29 -7.10
N LEU A 64 -9.06 7.11 -6.49
CA LEU A 64 -8.67 6.96 -5.10
C LEU A 64 -7.27 7.54 -4.84
N TYR A 65 -6.25 7.13 -5.62
CA TYR A 65 -4.88 7.63 -5.44
C TYR A 65 -4.78 9.15 -5.69
N THR A 66 -5.42 9.65 -6.73
CA THR A 66 -5.46 11.08 -7.03
C THR A 66 -6.20 11.86 -5.94
N GLY A 67 -7.29 11.30 -5.43
CA GLY A 67 -8.08 11.90 -4.35
C GLY A 67 -7.29 12.04 -3.06
N VAL A 68 -6.61 10.96 -2.63
CA VAL A 68 -5.75 10.98 -1.43
C VAL A 68 -4.59 11.97 -1.61
N LYS A 69 -3.85 11.89 -2.75
CA LYS A 69 -2.75 12.83 -3.03
C LYS A 69 -3.19 14.28 -2.93
N ASN A 70 -4.28 14.63 -3.61
CA ASN A 70 -4.74 16.02 -3.67
C ASN A 70 -5.16 16.54 -2.28
N ARG A 71 -5.80 15.71 -1.46
CA ARG A 71 -6.18 16.06 -0.09
C ARG A 71 -4.96 16.20 0.81
N CYS A 72 -3.97 15.31 0.70
CA CYS A 72 -2.70 15.43 1.43
C CYS A 72 -1.97 16.73 1.06
N LEU A 73 -1.84 17.03 -0.23
CA LEU A 73 -1.19 18.28 -0.69
C LEU A 73 -1.95 19.53 -0.23
N ASN A 74 -3.27 19.49 -0.24
CA ASN A 74 -4.08 20.61 0.28
C ASN A 74 -3.86 20.79 1.78
N ASN A 75 -3.81 19.71 2.56
CA ASN A 75 -3.51 19.76 4.00
C ASN A 75 -2.14 20.39 4.25
N LEU A 76 -1.09 19.93 3.52
CA LEU A 76 0.25 20.52 3.58
C LEU A 76 0.26 22.01 3.25
N ARG A 77 -0.51 22.44 2.23
CA ARG A 77 -0.62 23.87 1.89
C ARG A 77 -1.29 24.68 3.01
N HIS A 78 -2.34 24.16 3.63
CA HIS A 78 -2.99 24.80 4.76
C HIS A 78 -2.07 24.92 5.98
N GLU A 79 -1.31 23.87 6.30
CA GLU A 79 -0.31 23.92 7.37
C GLU A 79 0.83 24.90 7.04
N LYS A 80 1.33 24.92 5.81
CA LYS A 80 2.33 25.90 5.35
C LYS A 80 1.82 27.35 5.45
N ILE A 81 0.56 27.59 5.13
CA ILE A 81 -0.04 28.93 5.28
C ILE A 81 -0.07 29.32 6.74
N LYS A 82 -0.45 28.42 7.65
CA LYS A 82 -0.40 28.66 9.10
C LYS A 82 1.03 28.91 9.59
N GLN A 83 2.02 28.14 9.11
CA GLN A 83 3.43 28.27 9.47
C GLN A 83 4.10 29.49 8.83
N LYS A 84 3.72 29.92 7.60
CA LYS A 84 4.24 31.16 6.98
C LYS A 84 3.91 32.43 7.80
N TYR A 85 2.93 32.35 8.66
CA TYR A 85 2.71 33.41 9.67
C TYR A 85 3.70 33.34 10.85
N VAL A 86 4.51 32.25 10.94
CA VAL A 86 5.43 31.98 12.05
C VAL A 86 6.89 31.80 11.58
N GLU A 87 7.18 31.08 10.49
CA GLU A 87 8.57 30.85 10.00
C GLU A 87 8.61 30.49 8.51
N GLY A 88 9.66 30.99 7.80
CA GLY A 88 9.78 30.86 6.35
C GLY A 88 10.19 29.48 5.83
N PHE A 89 9.80 29.22 4.58
CA PHE A 89 10.22 28.15 3.64
C PHE A 89 10.23 26.70 4.13
N VAL A 90 9.28 25.91 3.62
CA VAL A 90 9.36 24.43 3.59
C VAL A 90 9.30 23.98 2.13
N GLU A 91 10.26 23.12 1.71
CA GLU A 91 10.32 22.51 0.38
C GLU A 91 9.13 21.58 0.10
N GLU A 92 8.65 21.56 -1.14
CA GLU A 92 7.65 20.57 -1.57
C GLU A 92 8.30 19.18 -1.73
N PRO A 93 7.61 18.09 -1.33
CA PRO A 93 8.12 16.75 -1.60
C PRO A 93 8.25 16.52 -3.10
N SER A 94 9.48 16.30 -3.59
CA SER A 94 9.80 16.16 -5.01
C SER A 94 9.66 14.72 -5.54
N GLU A 95 9.13 13.79 -4.72
CA GLU A 95 8.96 12.40 -5.16
C GLU A 95 7.86 12.27 -6.21
N SER A 96 8.14 11.49 -7.25
CA SER A 96 7.20 11.21 -8.33
C SER A 96 5.94 10.53 -7.79
N PHE A 97 4.78 11.05 -8.18
CA PHE A 97 3.48 10.44 -7.83
C PHE A 97 3.41 8.95 -8.21
N LEU A 98 3.94 8.61 -9.38
CA LEU A 98 3.93 7.23 -9.89
C LEU A 98 4.80 6.31 -9.03
N GLU A 99 5.96 6.79 -8.56
CA GLU A 99 6.85 6.02 -7.68
C GLU A 99 6.17 5.70 -6.36
N ASN A 100 5.50 6.68 -5.73
CA ASN A 100 4.75 6.47 -4.50
C ASN A 100 3.59 5.49 -4.68
N VAL A 101 2.88 5.52 -5.82
CA VAL A 101 1.83 4.54 -6.15
C VAL A 101 2.42 3.15 -6.31
N ILE A 102 3.52 3.01 -7.06
CA ILE A 102 4.21 1.72 -7.27
C ILE A 102 4.68 1.14 -5.94
N GLU A 103 5.27 1.96 -5.08
CA GLU A 103 5.73 1.51 -3.75
C GLU A 103 4.58 1.03 -2.88
N ALA A 104 3.46 1.76 -2.86
CA ALA A 104 2.28 1.38 -2.09
C ALA A 104 1.66 0.06 -2.59
N GLU A 105 1.58 -0.13 -3.90
CA GLU A 105 1.08 -1.38 -4.51
C GLU A 105 2.02 -2.56 -4.25
N LEU A 106 3.34 -2.33 -4.26
CA LEU A 106 4.32 -3.33 -3.91
C LEU A 106 4.21 -3.74 -2.44
N PHE A 107 4.04 -2.77 -1.55
CA PHE A 107 3.85 -3.01 -0.12
C PHE A 107 2.62 -3.90 0.13
N GLU A 108 1.48 -3.55 -0.45
CA GLU A 108 0.25 -4.33 -0.32
C GLU A 108 0.39 -5.75 -0.89
N MET A 109 1.05 -5.88 -2.03
CA MET A 109 1.31 -7.19 -2.62
C MET A 109 2.18 -8.05 -1.69
N LEU A 110 3.24 -7.49 -1.10
CA LEU A 110 4.10 -8.22 -0.17
C LEU A 110 3.33 -8.65 1.09
N HIS A 111 2.44 -7.79 1.60
CA HIS A 111 1.55 -8.15 2.71
C HIS A 111 0.65 -9.32 2.37
N ARG A 112 -0.04 -9.29 1.22
CA ARG A 112 -0.88 -10.40 0.78
C ARG A 112 -0.11 -11.72 0.63
N ILE A 113 1.07 -11.67 0.00
CA ILE A 113 1.92 -12.85 -0.15
C ILE A 113 2.36 -13.39 1.22
N PHE A 114 2.66 -12.50 2.17
CA PHE A 114 3.01 -12.87 3.53
C PHE A 114 1.82 -13.52 4.26
N ASP A 115 0.61 -13.01 4.07
CA ASP A 115 -0.61 -13.57 4.65
C ASP A 115 -1.00 -14.94 4.09
N GLU A 116 -0.63 -15.23 2.85
CA GLU A 116 -0.79 -16.56 2.21
C GLU A 116 0.20 -17.61 2.72
N LEU A 117 1.23 -17.23 3.49
CA LEU A 117 2.20 -18.18 4.03
C LEU A 117 1.54 -19.17 5.01
N PRO A 118 1.96 -20.45 5.00
CA PRO A 118 1.56 -21.39 6.04
C PRO A 118 1.90 -20.84 7.44
N PRO A 119 1.02 -21.02 8.46
CA PRO A 119 1.16 -20.39 9.77
C PRO A 119 2.55 -20.54 10.40
N ALA A 120 3.13 -21.76 10.40
CA ALA A 120 4.46 -22.00 10.95
C ALA A 120 5.58 -21.28 10.16
N CYS A 121 5.44 -21.13 8.84
CA CYS A 121 6.39 -20.36 8.03
C CYS A 121 6.26 -18.87 8.29
N LYS A 122 5.02 -18.37 8.45
CA LYS A 122 4.71 -16.98 8.74
C LYS A 122 5.31 -16.56 10.07
N GLU A 123 5.08 -17.34 11.12
CA GLU A 123 5.58 -17.07 12.47
C GLU A 123 7.12 -17.03 12.52
N VAL A 124 7.80 -18.03 11.94
CA VAL A 124 9.26 -18.05 11.84
C VAL A 124 9.78 -16.86 11.05
N TYR A 125 9.10 -16.49 9.95
CA TYR A 125 9.51 -15.38 9.11
C TYR A 125 9.34 -14.03 9.81
N GLN A 126 8.23 -13.85 10.54
CA GLN A 126 7.95 -12.65 11.33
C GLN A 126 9.03 -12.42 12.40
N LEU A 127 9.33 -13.43 13.20
CA LEU A 127 10.39 -13.36 14.20
C LEU A 127 11.76 -13.05 13.58
N SER A 128 12.01 -13.57 12.36
CA SER A 128 13.24 -13.27 11.62
C SER A 128 13.29 -11.81 11.12
N LEU A 129 12.15 -11.20 10.74
CA LEU A 129 12.06 -9.77 10.40
C LEU A 129 12.27 -8.87 11.62
N GLU A 130 11.88 -9.33 12.81
CA GLU A 130 12.17 -8.67 14.09
C GLU A 130 13.66 -8.74 14.50
N GLY A 131 14.50 -9.37 13.68
CA GLY A 131 15.95 -9.48 13.91
C GLY A 131 16.38 -10.63 14.80
N LYS A 132 15.46 -11.53 15.22
CA LYS A 132 15.80 -12.69 16.06
C LYS A 132 16.68 -13.69 15.32
N LYS A 133 17.67 -14.26 16.02
CA LYS A 133 18.56 -15.30 15.51
C LYS A 133 17.83 -16.66 15.46
N HIS A 134 18.35 -17.58 14.65
CA HIS A 134 17.73 -18.90 14.48
C HIS A 134 17.62 -19.69 15.78
N GLU A 135 18.60 -19.54 16.69
CA GLU A 135 18.64 -20.18 18.00
C GLU A 135 17.52 -19.64 18.91
N GLU A 136 17.29 -18.33 18.89
CA GLU A 136 16.25 -17.66 19.65
C GLU A 136 14.85 -18.06 19.15
N ILE A 137 14.67 -18.09 17.81
CA ILE A 137 13.41 -18.53 17.20
C ILE A 137 13.14 -20.00 17.53
N ALA A 138 14.16 -20.86 17.45
CA ALA A 138 14.05 -22.28 17.78
C ALA A 138 13.60 -22.49 19.23
N SER A 139 14.17 -21.72 20.17
CA SER A 139 13.80 -21.74 21.58
C SER A 139 12.38 -21.22 21.83
N LEU A 140 12.00 -20.08 21.22
CA LEU A 140 10.67 -19.48 21.39
C LEU A 140 9.54 -20.38 20.87
N LEU A 141 9.76 -21.04 19.73
CA LEU A 141 8.75 -21.88 19.08
C LEU A 141 8.85 -23.35 19.47
N ASN A 142 9.81 -23.73 20.33
CA ASN A 142 10.09 -25.11 20.74
C ASN A 142 10.28 -26.07 19.56
N ILE A 143 11.08 -25.64 18.56
CA ILE A 143 11.42 -26.41 17.35
C ILE A 143 12.94 -26.47 17.15
N SER A 144 13.41 -27.35 16.28
CA SER A 144 14.85 -27.42 15.98
C SER A 144 15.31 -26.24 15.10
N ILE A 145 16.59 -25.85 15.22
CA ILE A 145 17.22 -24.84 14.35
C ILE A 145 17.10 -25.24 12.88
N ASN A 146 17.19 -26.52 12.56
CA ASN A 146 17.01 -27.01 11.20
C ASN A 146 15.57 -26.79 10.71
N THR A 147 14.58 -26.92 11.59
CA THR A 147 13.17 -26.62 11.28
C THR A 147 12.99 -25.13 11.00
N VAL A 148 13.60 -24.25 11.80
CA VAL A 148 13.60 -22.81 11.55
C VAL A 148 14.17 -22.47 10.17
N LYS A 149 15.34 -23.01 9.83
CA LYS A 149 15.97 -22.82 8.51
C LYS A 149 15.07 -23.32 7.38
N LYS A 150 14.43 -24.48 7.55
CA LYS A 150 13.50 -25.05 6.57
C LYS A 150 12.29 -24.12 6.34
N TYR A 151 11.64 -23.67 7.41
CA TYR A 151 10.46 -22.79 7.30
C TYR A 151 10.82 -21.43 6.69
N LYS A 152 11.95 -20.84 7.07
CA LYS A 152 12.47 -19.60 6.47
C LYS A 152 12.76 -19.78 4.98
N ASN A 153 13.39 -20.87 4.58
CA ASN A 153 13.66 -21.16 3.18
C ASN A 153 12.37 -21.36 2.36
N ASN A 154 11.39 -22.06 2.93
CA ASN A 154 10.09 -22.25 2.29
C ASN A 154 9.36 -20.92 2.09
N ALA A 155 9.33 -20.06 3.11
CA ALA A 155 8.77 -18.72 3.01
C ALA A 155 9.47 -17.89 1.93
N ASN A 156 10.80 -17.85 1.93
CA ASN A 156 11.58 -17.16 0.92
C ASN A 156 11.32 -17.67 -0.51
N HIS A 157 11.22 -19.00 -0.68
CA HIS A 157 10.93 -19.60 -1.97
C HIS A 157 9.53 -19.20 -2.46
N TYR A 158 8.53 -19.29 -1.58
CA TYR A 158 7.15 -18.89 -1.87
C TYR A 158 7.06 -17.45 -2.29
N MET A 159 7.63 -16.54 -1.49
CA MET A 159 7.63 -15.10 -1.78
C MET A 159 8.33 -14.78 -3.10
N ARG A 160 9.52 -15.35 -3.35
CA ARG A 160 10.26 -15.12 -4.61
C ARG A 160 9.47 -15.57 -5.84
N LYS A 161 8.74 -16.68 -5.76
CA LYS A 161 7.92 -17.16 -6.87
C LYS A 161 6.81 -16.17 -7.21
N ARG A 162 6.11 -15.65 -6.20
CA ARG A 162 5.02 -14.68 -6.39
C ARG A 162 5.51 -13.30 -6.85
N VAL A 163 6.64 -12.83 -6.34
CA VAL A 163 7.20 -11.52 -6.72
C VAL A 163 7.75 -11.47 -8.15
N LYS A 164 8.14 -12.63 -8.74
CA LYS A 164 8.61 -12.66 -10.14
C LYS A 164 7.56 -12.15 -11.13
N ASP A 165 6.30 -12.51 -10.93
CA ASP A 165 5.21 -12.11 -11.81
C ASP A 165 4.97 -10.59 -11.75
N PHE A 166 5.19 -9.98 -10.59
CA PHE A 166 5.04 -8.54 -10.38
C PHE A 166 6.20 -7.72 -10.99
N ARG A 167 7.43 -8.23 -10.96
CA ARG A 167 8.56 -7.56 -11.66
C ARG A 167 8.30 -7.44 -13.16
N LEU A 168 7.71 -8.45 -13.76
CA LEU A 168 7.31 -8.41 -15.17
C LEU A 168 6.25 -7.33 -15.41
N PHE A 169 5.25 -7.24 -14.55
CA PHE A 169 4.22 -6.21 -14.62
C PHE A 169 4.80 -4.79 -14.48
N LEU A 170 5.71 -4.55 -13.53
CA LEU A 170 6.40 -3.25 -13.38
C LEU A 170 7.25 -2.88 -14.60
N LEU A 171 7.93 -3.86 -15.22
CA LEU A 171 8.71 -3.63 -16.44
C LEU A 171 7.80 -3.25 -17.60
N LEU A 172 6.63 -3.89 -17.73
CA LEU A 172 5.63 -3.54 -18.75
C LEU A 172 5.04 -2.14 -18.52
N LEU A 173 4.76 -1.75 -17.28
CA LEU A 173 4.29 -0.41 -16.94
C LEU A 173 5.34 0.67 -17.29
N LYS A 174 6.60 0.45 -16.95
CA LYS A 174 7.70 1.38 -17.30
C LYS A 174 7.89 1.50 -18.82
N ALA A 175 7.80 0.39 -19.55
CA ALA A 175 7.90 0.38 -21.00
C ALA A 175 6.73 1.15 -21.65
N TRP A 176 5.52 1.02 -21.09
CA TRP A 176 4.33 1.73 -21.58
C TRP A 176 4.40 3.23 -21.31
N ASP A 177 4.86 3.65 -20.13
CA ASP A 177 5.05 5.06 -19.75
C ASP A 177 6.10 5.73 -20.65
N SER A 178 7.21 5.04 -20.93
CA SER A 178 8.27 5.51 -21.84
C SER A 178 7.79 5.65 -23.30
N SER A 179 6.75 4.91 -23.71
CA SER A 179 6.20 4.97 -25.06
C SER A 179 5.15 6.08 -25.24
N ASN A 180 4.59 6.61 -24.16
CA ASN A 180 3.55 7.65 -24.18
C ASN A 180 4.07 9.05 -23.83
N ASN A 181 5.35 9.18 -23.49
CA ASN A 181 6.04 10.45 -23.20
C ASN A 181 6.90 10.97 -24.38
N VAL A 182 6.56 10.58 -25.63
CA VAL A 182 7.17 11.11 -26.88
C VAL A 182 6.14 11.94 -27.63
#